data_2d3e1566075e800dee6cd89093e45b7a
#
_entry.id   2d3e1566075e800dee6cd89093e45b7a
#
_cell.length_a   1.000
_cell.length_b   1.000
_cell.length_c   1.000
_cell.angle_alpha   90.00
_cell.angle_beta   90.00
_cell.angle_gamma   90.00
#
_symmetry.space_group_name_H-M   'P 1'
#
loop_
_entity.id
_entity.type
_entity.pdbx_description
1 polymer ?
#
loop_
_entity_poly.entity_id
_entity_poly.type
_entity_poly.pdbx_seq_one_letter_code
_entity_poly.pdbx_strand_id
1 'polypeptide(L)'
;MAFLALKGVARAMRKLHCSDEMMAAACAEIAAGLTDADLGSNLYKKRIPIEGRGKSGGLRTIIASRFNGRWFILAIWAKSDLVNIPSDQLRCLKQQTVLLLELEDAAIEKLIANG
;
A
#
# COMPACT_ATOMS: atom_id res chain seq x y z
N MET A 1 2.01 -13.99 2.86
CA MET A 1 1.24 -12.73 2.71
C MET A 1 1.26 -12.31 1.25
N ALA A 2 0.07 -12.13 0.67
CA ALA A 2 -0.04 -11.76 -0.73
C ALA A 2 -0.33 -10.26 -0.84
N PHE A 3 0.43 -9.56 -1.67
CA PHE A 3 0.12 -8.18 -2.02
C PHE A 3 0.08 -7.99 -3.53
N LEU A 4 -0.72 -7.02 -3.97
CA LEU A 4 -0.84 -6.64 -5.36
C LEU A 4 -0.36 -5.20 -5.50
N ALA A 5 0.68 -4.99 -6.30
CA ALA A 5 1.15 -3.66 -6.65
C ALA A 5 0.56 -3.27 -8.00
N LEU A 6 -0.02 -2.08 -8.10
CA LEU A 6 -0.48 -1.56 -9.37
C LEU A 6 0.72 -1.42 -10.33
N LYS A 7 0.46 -1.45 -11.63
CA LYS A 7 1.52 -1.51 -12.66
C LYS A 7 2.61 -0.44 -12.47
N GLY A 8 2.21 0.80 -12.26
CA GLY A 8 3.17 1.89 -12.02
C GLY A 8 3.91 1.75 -10.71
N VAL A 9 3.26 1.19 -9.68
CA VAL A 9 3.85 0.96 -8.36
C VAL A 9 4.92 -0.12 -8.43
N ALA A 10 4.65 -1.22 -9.14
CA ALA A 10 5.64 -2.30 -9.29
C ALA A 10 6.93 -1.79 -9.94
N ARG A 11 6.79 -0.93 -10.96
CA ARG A 11 7.93 -0.28 -11.61
C ARG A 11 8.68 0.64 -10.64
N ALA A 12 7.95 1.44 -9.87
CA ALA A 12 8.54 2.33 -8.88
C ALA A 12 9.26 1.57 -7.78
N MET A 13 8.72 0.44 -7.32
CA MET A 13 9.40 -0.43 -6.35
C MET A 13 10.77 -0.86 -6.87
N ARG A 14 10.85 -1.32 -8.12
CA ARG A 14 12.13 -1.73 -8.71
C ARG A 14 13.10 -0.56 -8.79
N LYS A 15 12.63 0.59 -9.24
CA LYS A 15 13.46 1.79 -9.37
C LYS A 15 13.99 2.27 -8.02
N LEU A 16 13.18 2.13 -6.97
CA LEU A 16 13.52 2.57 -5.61
C LEU A 16 14.21 1.47 -4.80
N HIS A 17 14.48 0.32 -5.39
CA HIS A 17 15.10 -0.84 -4.74
C HIS A 17 14.31 -1.34 -3.53
N CYS A 18 12.98 -1.27 -3.62
CA CYS A 18 12.09 -1.84 -2.61
C CYS A 18 11.78 -3.28 -2.98
N SER A 19 12.32 -4.21 -2.21
CA SER A 19 12.09 -5.63 -2.44
C SER A 19 10.71 -6.07 -1.97
N ASP A 20 10.28 -7.26 -2.40
CA ASP A 20 9.04 -7.86 -1.93
C ASP A 20 9.08 -8.11 -0.42
N GLU A 21 10.24 -8.48 0.12
CA GLU A 21 10.43 -8.69 1.56
C GLU A 21 10.25 -7.40 2.34
N MET A 22 10.76 -6.29 1.83
CA MET A 22 10.58 -4.97 2.46
C MET A 22 9.10 -4.59 2.48
N MET A 23 8.39 -4.81 1.38
CA MET A 23 6.98 -4.51 1.30
C MET A 23 6.15 -5.43 2.20
N ALA A 24 6.46 -6.72 2.23
CA ALA A 24 5.80 -7.67 3.10
C ALA A 24 5.97 -7.30 4.58
N ALA A 25 7.17 -6.87 4.97
CA ALA A 25 7.44 -6.40 6.33
C ALA A 25 6.59 -5.17 6.67
N ALA A 26 6.45 -4.23 5.74
CA ALA A 26 5.61 -3.05 5.93
C ALA A 26 4.15 -3.44 6.15
N CYS A 27 3.63 -4.36 5.35
CA CYS A 27 2.27 -4.87 5.50
C CYS A 27 2.07 -5.57 6.85
N ALA A 28 3.04 -6.37 7.28
CA ALA A 28 2.99 -7.05 8.57
C ALA A 28 2.96 -6.04 9.73
N GLU A 29 3.72 -4.95 9.63
CA GLU A 29 3.69 -3.90 10.64
C GLU A 29 2.34 -3.21 10.71
N ILE A 30 1.72 -2.91 9.56
CA ILE A 30 0.37 -2.33 9.54
C ILE A 30 -0.62 -3.29 10.21
N ALA A 31 -0.54 -4.59 9.92
CA ALA A 31 -1.39 -5.61 10.53
C ALA A 31 -1.23 -5.66 12.06
N ALA A 32 -0.04 -5.34 12.55
CA ALA A 32 0.25 -5.26 13.99
C ALA A 32 -0.14 -3.91 14.61
N GLY A 33 -0.75 -3.01 13.85
CA GLY A 33 -1.15 -1.69 14.32
C GLY A 33 -0.08 -0.62 14.21
N LEU A 34 1.05 -0.93 13.58
CA LEU A 34 2.18 -0.01 13.42
C LEU A 34 2.08 0.72 12.08
N THR A 35 1.24 1.71 12.01
CA THR A 35 1.07 2.55 10.82
C THR A 35 1.45 3.99 11.14
N ASP A 36 1.93 4.73 10.15
CA ASP A 36 2.24 6.15 10.32
C ASP A 36 0.99 7.01 10.31
N ALA A 37 -0.03 6.58 9.55
CA ALA A 37 -1.33 7.23 9.56
C ALA A 37 -2.40 6.30 9.01
N ASP A 38 -3.56 6.31 9.66
CA ASP A 38 -4.78 5.70 9.14
C ASP A 38 -5.53 6.82 8.41
N LEU A 39 -5.64 6.69 7.09
CA LEU A 39 -6.22 7.72 6.24
C LEU A 39 -7.73 7.55 6.03
N GLY A 40 -8.31 6.54 6.66
CA GLY A 40 -9.71 6.18 6.43
C GLY A 40 -9.90 5.33 5.17
N SER A 41 -11.08 4.77 4.98
CA SER A 41 -11.43 3.94 3.80
C SER A 41 -10.50 2.73 3.60
N ASN A 42 -9.99 2.17 4.70
CA ASN A 42 -9.04 1.04 4.68
C ASN A 42 -7.70 1.40 4.03
N LEU A 43 -7.30 2.65 4.10
CA LEU A 43 -6.10 3.18 3.48
C LEU A 43 -5.11 3.63 4.55
N TYR A 44 -3.86 3.21 4.42
CA TYR A 44 -2.83 3.46 5.43
C TYR A 44 -1.59 4.06 4.80
N LYS A 45 -0.97 4.99 5.51
CA LYS A 45 0.33 5.54 5.15
C LYS A 45 1.38 4.81 5.97
N LYS A 46 2.44 4.33 5.30
CA LYS A 46 3.50 3.57 5.95
C LYS A 46 4.87 3.98 5.42
N ARG A 47 5.80 4.24 6.32
CA ARG A 47 7.19 4.48 5.97
C ARG A 47 7.93 3.16 5.88
N ILE A 48 8.83 3.05 4.90
CA ILE A 48 9.73 1.92 4.75
C ILE A 48 11.15 2.48 4.87
N PRO A 49 11.90 2.11 5.92
CA PRO A 49 13.27 2.58 6.06
C PRO A 49 14.16 1.95 4.99
N ILE A 50 15.15 2.71 4.53
CA ILE A 50 16.19 2.22 3.63
C ILE A 50 17.48 2.13 4.45
N GLU A 51 18.15 0.98 4.36
CA GLU A 51 19.40 0.74 5.04
C GLU A 51 20.43 1.84 4.69
N GLY A 52 21.06 2.39 5.72
CA GLY A 52 22.07 3.42 5.55
C GLY A 52 21.55 4.84 5.42
N ARG A 53 20.24 5.06 5.30
CA ARG A 53 19.67 6.40 5.12
C ARG A 53 18.88 6.92 6.32
N GLY A 54 18.69 6.08 7.33
CA GLY A 54 17.90 6.45 8.50
C GLY A 54 16.43 6.67 8.20
N LYS A 55 15.66 7.07 9.22
CA LYS A 55 14.21 7.24 9.09
C LYS A 55 13.81 8.37 8.15
N SER A 56 14.62 9.41 8.04
CA SER A 56 14.29 10.58 7.22
C SER A 56 14.53 10.36 5.73
N GLY A 57 15.35 9.38 5.35
CA GLY A 57 15.67 9.09 3.96
C GLY A 57 14.93 7.92 3.35
N GLY A 58 13.91 7.39 4.05
CA GLY A 58 13.21 6.20 3.61
C GLY A 58 12.17 6.45 2.52
N LEU A 59 11.43 5.40 2.22
CA LEU A 59 10.33 5.44 1.28
C LEU A 59 9.01 5.73 2.00
N ARG A 60 8.06 6.25 1.26
CA ARG A 60 6.68 6.46 1.72
C ARG A 60 5.75 5.62 0.86
N THR A 61 4.74 5.02 1.47
CA THR A 61 3.77 4.19 0.76
C THR A 61 2.36 4.54 1.17
N ILE A 62 1.42 4.27 0.26
CA ILE A 62 -0.01 4.23 0.56
C ILE A 62 -0.47 2.81 0.27
N ILE A 63 -1.01 2.15 1.28
CA ILE A 63 -1.38 0.74 1.23
C ILE A 63 -2.83 0.59 1.68
N ALA A 64 -3.62 -0.19 0.93
CA ALA A 64 -5.00 -0.50 1.26
C ALA A 64 -5.14 -1.94 1.70
N SER A 65 -5.94 -2.20 2.74
CA SER A 65 -6.24 -3.56 3.18
C SER A 65 -7.45 -3.60 4.09
N ARG A 66 -8.19 -4.71 4.03
CA ARG A 66 -9.24 -5.07 5.00
C ARG A 66 -8.74 -6.10 6.03
N PHE A 67 -7.43 -6.36 6.08
CA PHE A 67 -6.82 -7.34 7.00
C PHE A 67 -7.33 -8.76 6.78
N ASN A 68 -7.62 -9.10 5.53
CA ASN A 68 -8.09 -10.43 5.12
C ASN A 68 -6.98 -11.23 4.41
N GLY A 69 -5.73 -10.88 4.64
CA GLY A 69 -4.57 -11.50 4.00
C GLY A 69 -4.22 -10.90 2.64
N ARG A 70 -4.97 -9.92 2.18
CA ARG A 70 -4.74 -9.25 0.88
C ARG A 70 -4.41 -7.79 1.08
N TRP A 71 -3.43 -7.32 0.32
CA TRP A 71 -2.89 -5.98 0.42
C TRP A 71 -2.74 -5.37 -0.97
N PHE A 72 -3.10 -4.10 -1.08
CA PHE A 72 -2.98 -3.36 -2.34
C PHE A 72 -2.03 -2.19 -2.13
N ILE A 73 -0.95 -2.16 -2.92
CA ILE A 73 0.04 -1.08 -2.86
C ILE A 73 -0.34 -0.06 -3.91
N LEU A 74 -0.82 1.10 -3.48
CA LEU A 74 -1.38 2.11 -4.36
C LEU A 74 -0.39 3.19 -4.75
N ALA A 75 0.61 3.46 -3.90
CA ALA A 75 1.63 4.47 -4.19
C ALA A 75 2.89 4.17 -3.41
N ILE A 76 4.02 4.53 -3.98
CA ILE A 76 5.33 4.48 -3.33
C ILE A 76 6.19 5.61 -3.89
N TRP A 77 6.91 6.31 -3.03
CA TRP A 77 7.82 7.37 -3.44
C TRP A 77 8.92 7.55 -2.42
N ALA A 78 10.03 8.18 -2.85
CA ALA A 78 11.09 8.55 -1.93
C ALA A 78 10.72 9.85 -1.22
N LYS A 79 11.00 9.96 0.06
CA LYS A 79 10.74 11.18 0.83
C LYS A 79 11.42 12.41 0.21
N SER A 80 12.59 12.20 -0.40
CA SER A 80 13.33 13.28 -1.07
C SER A 80 12.57 13.89 -2.25
N ASP A 81 11.67 13.11 -2.89
CA ASP A 81 10.91 13.58 -4.05
C ASP A 81 9.62 14.26 -3.65
N LEU A 82 9.00 13.80 -2.56
CA LEU A 82 7.70 14.30 -2.13
C LEU A 82 7.54 14.04 -0.63
N VAL A 83 7.24 15.08 0.14
CA VAL A 83 7.04 14.93 1.59
C VAL A 83 5.71 14.26 1.89
N ASN A 84 4.63 14.76 1.27
CA ASN A 84 3.29 14.20 1.41
C ASN A 84 2.60 14.16 0.06
N ILE A 85 1.72 13.17 -0.12
CA ILE A 85 0.90 13.11 -1.31
C ILE A 85 -0.11 14.27 -1.29
N PRO A 86 -0.31 14.99 -2.42
CA PRO A 86 -1.30 16.04 -2.49
C PRO A 86 -2.71 15.54 -2.16
N SER A 87 -3.52 16.37 -1.51
CA SER A 87 -4.84 15.97 -1.02
C SER A 87 -5.81 15.53 -2.10
N ASP A 88 -5.72 16.12 -3.30
CA ASP A 88 -6.56 15.71 -4.44
C ASP A 88 -6.17 14.33 -4.96
N GLN A 89 -4.87 14.02 -5.01
CA GLN A 89 -4.40 12.68 -5.36
C GLN A 89 -4.80 11.66 -4.29
N LEU A 90 -4.71 12.02 -3.03
CA LEU A 90 -5.14 11.14 -1.94
C LEU A 90 -6.65 10.83 -2.05
N ARG A 91 -7.46 11.83 -2.41
CA ARG A 91 -8.88 11.63 -2.62
C ARG A 91 -9.14 10.63 -3.75
N CYS A 92 -8.40 10.74 -4.84
CA CYS A 92 -8.50 9.79 -5.96
C CYS A 92 -8.12 8.37 -5.52
N LEU A 93 -7.06 8.24 -4.73
CA LEU A 93 -6.63 6.94 -4.21
C LEU A 93 -7.69 6.31 -3.30
N LYS A 94 -8.35 7.12 -2.48
CA LYS A 94 -9.45 6.63 -1.63
C LYS A 94 -10.61 6.11 -2.47
N GLN A 95 -10.97 6.81 -3.54
CA GLN A 95 -12.02 6.36 -4.45
C GLN A 95 -11.64 5.06 -5.15
N GLN A 96 -10.40 4.96 -5.62
CA GLN A 96 -9.88 3.74 -6.23
C GLN A 96 -9.89 2.57 -5.25
N THR A 97 -9.55 2.84 -3.98
CA THR A 97 -9.54 1.81 -2.94
C THR A 97 -10.93 1.22 -2.74
N VAL A 98 -11.96 2.06 -2.65
CA VAL A 98 -13.34 1.59 -2.51
C VAL A 98 -13.71 0.66 -3.67
N LEU A 99 -13.39 1.06 -4.90
CA LEU A 99 -13.69 0.26 -6.08
C LEU A 99 -12.91 -1.06 -6.10
N LEU A 100 -11.62 -1.03 -5.74
CA LEU A 100 -10.81 -2.25 -5.69
C LEU A 100 -11.33 -3.24 -4.67
N LEU A 101 -11.73 -2.77 -3.49
CA LEU A 101 -12.24 -3.65 -2.44
C LEU A 101 -13.61 -4.21 -2.80
N GLU A 102 -14.45 -3.45 -3.48
CA GLU A 102 -15.74 -3.94 -4.00
C GLU A 102 -15.54 -5.02 -5.06
N LEU A 103 -14.58 -4.82 -5.96
CA LEU A 103 -14.25 -5.83 -6.97
C LEU A 103 -13.69 -7.09 -6.34
N GLU A 104 -12.87 -6.96 -5.29
CA GLU A 104 -12.36 -8.11 -4.54
C GLU A 104 -13.50 -8.90 -3.92
N ASP A 105 -14.44 -8.20 -3.26
CA ASP A 105 -15.61 -8.84 -2.63
C ASP A 105 -16.44 -9.58 -3.67
N ALA A 106 -16.72 -8.97 -4.82
CA ALA A 106 -17.48 -9.57 -5.90
C ALA A 106 -16.79 -10.82 -6.46
N ALA A 107 -15.46 -10.78 -6.61
CA ALA A 107 -14.68 -11.91 -7.08
C ALA A 107 -14.74 -13.08 -6.10
N ILE A 108 -14.65 -12.80 -4.80
CA ILE A 108 -14.73 -13.82 -3.75
C ILE A 108 -16.13 -14.43 -3.73
N GLU A 109 -17.20 -13.64 -3.78
CA GLU A 109 -18.58 -14.11 -3.82
C GLU A 109 -18.81 -15.02 -5.03
N LYS A 110 -18.28 -14.65 -6.18
CA LYS A 110 -18.38 -15.45 -7.40
C LYS A 110 -17.68 -16.81 -7.25
N LEU A 111 -16.52 -16.83 -6.62
CA LEU A 111 -15.79 -18.08 -6.35
C LEU A 111 -16.59 -18.98 -5.41
N ILE A 112 -17.20 -18.42 -4.38
CA ILE A 112 -18.04 -19.18 -3.43
C ILE A 112 -19.26 -19.75 -4.15
N ALA A 113 -19.92 -18.94 -4.99
CA ALA A 113 -21.12 -19.36 -5.71
C ALA A 113 -20.82 -20.47 -6.72
N ASN A 114 -19.64 -20.48 -7.33
CA ASN A 114 -19.25 -21.45 -8.36
C ASN A 114 -18.47 -22.65 -7.80
N GLY A 115 -18.05 -22.54 -6.58
CA GLY A 115 -17.21 -23.54 -5.96
C GLY A 115 -17.91 -24.46 -5.03
#